data_22245a3bf7f4a8fca1e3aa8f909384d3
#
_entry.id   22245a3bf7f4a8fca1e3aa8f909384d3
#
_cell.length_a   1.000
_cell.length_b   1.000
_cell.length_c   1.000
_cell.angle_alpha   90.00
_cell.angle_beta   90.00
_cell.angle_gamma   90.00
#
_symmetry.space_group_name_H-M   'P 1'
#
loop_
_entity.id
_entity.type
_entity.pdbx_description
1 polymer ?
#
loop_
_entity_poly.entity_id
_entity_poly.type
_entity_poly.pdbx_seq_one_letter_code
_entity_poly.pdbx_strand_id
1 'polypeptide(L)'
;RKRVPVYLDKETSKRLIPRFDYCFKDGERSGYPAILEENRIELFNEFIVSGSGGEISFLPFLQKHGNIDSIGFKFNNIAYSSDVVGFHNKSLKYLYNLDYWIIDALRHLPHPTHTHLDQTLKWIKKYKTKKAYLTNMHIDLDYNYLLENLPNNVLPSYDSLNFKIEV
;
A
#
# COMPACT_ATOMS: atom_id res chain seq x y z
N ARG A 1 -8.08 26.70 7.88
CA ARG A 1 -8.47 25.35 7.41
C ARG A 1 -7.45 24.33 7.95
N LYS A 2 -7.90 23.20 8.52
CA LYS A 2 -6.98 22.17 9.03
C LYS A 2 -6.24 21.53 7.84
N ARG A 3 -4.89 21.44 7.94
CA ARG A 3 -4.08 20.74 6.95
C ARG A 3 -4.32 19.23 7.03
N VAL A 4 -4.21 18.54 5.91
CA VAL A 4 -4.32 17.09 5.84
C VAL A 4 -2.94 16.50 6.19
N PRO A 5 -2.82 15.62 7.19
CA PRO A 5 -1.55 14.97 7.50
C PRO A 5 -1.16 13.99 6.38
N VAL A 6 0.10 14.06 5.95
CA VAL A 6 0.70 13.17 4.96
C VAL A 6 1.91 12.50 5.58
N TYR A 7 1.94 11.18 5.58
CA TYR A 7 3.00 10.38 6.19
C TYR A 7 4.01 9.94 5.12
N LEU A 8 5.25 10.43 5.25
CA LEU A 8 6.29 10.26 4.24
C LEU A 8 7.59 9.77 4.88
N ASP A 9 8.24 8.79 4.25
CA ASP A 9 9.61 8.46 4.57
C ASP A 9 10.59 9.52 4.03
N LYS A 10 11.84 9.44 4.46
CA LYS A 10 12.88 10.41 4.10
C LYS A 10 13.09 10.57 2.59
N GLU A 11 13.11 9.46 1.86
CA GLU A 11 13.42 9.50 0.42
C GLU A 11 12.22 9.99 -0.41
N THR A 12 11.02 9.59 -0.04
CA THR A 12 9.78 10.10 -0.66
C THR A 12 9.64 11.60 -0.41
N SER A 13 9.86 12.06 0.81
CA SER A 13 9.79 13.46 1.18
C SER A 13 10.78 14.34 0.40
N LYS A 14 12.03 13.92 0.28
CA LYS A 14 13.04 14.65 -0.52
C LYS A 14 12.65 14.84 -1.98
N ARG A 15 11.88 13.92 -2.54
CA ARG A 15 11.43 13.98 -3.95
C ARG A 15 10.12 14.73 -4.12
N LEU A 16 9.19 14.53 -3.20
CA LEU A 16 7.83 15.04 -3.30
C LEU A 16 7.73 16.51 -2.90
N ILE A 17 8.29 16.89 -1.74
CA ILE A 17 8.14 18.24 -1.20
C ILE A 17 8.70 19.32 -2.14
N PRO A 18 9.90 19.18 -2.74
CA PRO A 18 10.38 20.22 -3.67
C PRO A 18 9.53 20.38 -4.93
N ARG A 19 8.79 19.35 -5.34
CA ARG A 19 7.93 19.37 -6.53
C ARG A 19 6.55 19.96 -6.26
N PHE A 20 6.07 19.82 -5.03
CA PHE A 20 4.74 20.21 -4.56
C PHE A 20 4.82 21.11 -3.33
N ASP A 21 5.86 21.95 -3.24
CA ASP A 21 6.13 22.80 -2.07
C ASP A 21 4.94 23.70 -1.72
N TYR A 22 4.20 24.17 -2.72
CA TYR A 22 3.00 24.98 -2.58
C TYR A 22 1.86 24.26 -1.81
N CYS A 23 1.88 22.93 -1.73
CA CYS A 23 0.93 22.18 -0.91
C CYS A 23 1.33 22.14 0.57
N PHE A 24 2.64 22.25 0.88
CA PHE A 24 3.20 22.05 2.21
C PHE A 24 3.61 23.36 2.90
N LYS A 25 3.85 24.43 2.14
CA LYS A 25 4.32 25.71 2.65
C LYS A 25 3.30 26.81 2.35
N ASP A 26 3.03 27.66 3.35
CA ASP A 26 2.32 28.90 3.12
C ASP A 26 3.18 29.75 2.21
N GLY A 27 2.69 30.03 1.00
CA GLY A 27 3.59 30.49 -0.04
C GLY A 27 3.41 31.93 -0.45
N GLU A 28 4.55 32.64 -0.54
CA GLU A 28 4.67 33.89 -1.31
C GLU A 28 4.35 33.69 -2.81
N ARG A 29 4.50 32.44 -3.33
CA ARG A 29 4.30 32.12 -4.75
C ARG A 29 2.88 31.74 -5.14
N SER A 30 2.13 31.08 -4.27
CA SER A 30 0.79 30.54 -4.62
C SER A 30 -0.35 31.48 -4.25
N GLY A 31 -0.15 32.39 -3.30
CA GLY A 31 -1.22 33.19 -2.70
C GLY A 31 -2.25 32.39 -1.90
N TYR A 32 -2.07 31.06 -1.79
CA TYR A 32 -2.94 30.15 -1.07
C TYR A 32 -2.23 29.53 0.14
N PRO A 33 -2.95 29.29 1.26
CA PRO A 33 -2.39 28.61 2.40
C PRO A 33 -2.07 27.13 2.09
N ALA A 34 -1.06 26.59 2.73
CA ALA A 34 -0.71 25.18 2.65
C ALA A 34 -1.89 24.29 3.08
N ILE A 35 -2.07 23.19 2.36
CA ILE A 35 -3.16 22.25 2.57
C ILE A 35 -2.70 20.92 3.17
N LEU A 36 -1.39 20.63 3.10
CA LEU A 36 -0.77 19.41 3.60
C LEU A 36 0.20 19.69 4.76
N GLU A 37 0.33 18.71 5.65
CA GLU A 37 1.28 18.71 6.76
C GLU A 37 2.13 17.45 6.68
N GLU A 38 3.47 17.62 6.58
CA GLU A 38 4.39 16.49 6.54
C GLU A 38 4.53 15.85 7.91
N ASN A 39 4.28 14.55 7.99
CA ASN A 39 4.59 13.70 9.11
C ASN A 39 5.64 12.69 8.68
N ARG A 40 6.86 12.81 9.21
CA ARG A 40 7.95 11.92 8.87
C ARG A 40 7.78 10.57 9.55
N ILE A 41 7.84 9.49 8.75
CA ILE A 41 7.88 8.12 9.24
C ILE A 41 9.25 7.48 8.99
N GLU A 42 9.59 6.51 9.82
CA GLU A 42 10.80 5.71 9.70
C GLU A 42 10.44 4.29 9.30
N LEU A 43 11.13 3.76 8.27
CA LEU A 43 10.93 2.39 7.82
C LEU A 43 11.21 1.38 8.94
N PHE A 44 10.34 0.38 9.05
CA PHE A 44 10.38 -0.69 10.05
C PHE A 44 10.14 -0.25 11.52
N ASN A 45 9.80 1.01 11.76
CA ASN A 45 9.35 1.53 13.04
C ASN A 45 7.86 1.86 12.99
N GLU A 46 7.12 1.45 14.00
CA GLU A 46 5.70 1.73 14.08
C GLU A 46 5.42 3.21 14.28
N PHE A 47 4.33 3.69 13.70
CA PHE A 47 3.77 5.01 13.95
C PHE A 47 2.26 4.95 14.11
N ILE A 48 1.70 5.87 14.86
CA ILE A 48 0.27 5.89 15.18
C ILE A 48 -0.44 6.95 14.34
N VAL A 49 -1.57 6.57 13.78
CA VAL A 49 -2.52 7.48 13.12
C VAL A 49 -3.77 7.53 14.00
N SER A 50 -4.11 8.73 14.46
CA SER A 50 -5.28 8.98 15.30
C SER A 50 -6.43 9.59 14.49
N GLY A 51 -7.64 9.15 14.72
CA GLY A 51 -8.85 9.65 14.07
C GLY A 51 -10.05 9.60 15.01
N SER A 52 -11.23 9.97 14.52
CA SER A 52 -12.48 9.94 15.30
C SER A 52 -12.88 8.52 15.75
N GLY A 53 -12.39 7.49 15.07
CA GLY A 53 -12.64 6.07 15.40
C GLY A 53 -11.59 5.47 16.35
N GLY A 54 -10.58 6.22 16.78
CA GLY A 54 -9.49 5.74 17.62
C GLY A 54 -8.12 5.84 16.95
N GLU A 55 -7.20 4.99 17.40
CA GLU A 55 -5.82 4.95 16.96
C GLU A 55 -5.49 3.65 16.23
N ILE A 56 -4.69 3.74 15.17
CA ILE A 56 -4.17 2.59 14.46
C ILE A 56 -2.65 2.70 14.40
N SER A 57 -1.95 1.65 14.85
CA SER A 57 -0.51 1.52 14.67
C SER A 57 -0.20 0.92 13.31
N PHE A 58 0.63 1.60 12.53
CA PHE A 58 1.13 1.16 11.24
C PHE A 58 2.62 0.87 11.28
N LEU A 59 3.03 -0.26 10.72
CA LEU A 59 4.42 -0.61 10.48
C LEU A 59 4.73 -0.44 8.98
N PRO A 60 5.52 0.57 8.58
CA PRO A 60 5.95 0.72 7.20
C PRO A 60 7.09 -0.25 6.86
N PHE A 61 6.99 -0.96 5.74
CA PHE A 61 8.05 -1.84 5.25
C PHE A 61 8.37 -1.58 3.78
N LEU A 62 9.61 -1.85 3.38
CA LEU A 62 10.12 -1.49 2.06
C LEU A 62 9.77 -2.54 1.02
N GLN A 63 9.31 -2.09 -0.15
CA GLN A 63 8.96 -2.90 -1.31
C GLN A 63 9.77 -2.43 -2.53
N LYS A 64 10.00 -3.33 -3.49
CA LYS A 64 10.62 -2.99 -4.78
C LYS A 64 9.53 -2.57 -5.77
N HIS A 65 9.77 -1.46 -6.46
CA HIS A 65 8.90 -0.93 -7.51
C HIS A 65 9.74 -0.43 -8.70
N GLY A 66 10.31 -1.35 -9.44
CA GLY A 66 11.24 -1.04 -10.53
C GLY A 66 12.54 -0.40 -10.04
N ASN A 67 12.82 0.80 -10.52
CA ASN A 67 14.03 1.56 -10.17
C ASN A 67 13.90 2.38 -8.87
N ILE A 68 12.76 2.36 -8.24
CA ILE A 68 12.49 3.01 -6.96
C ILE A 68 11.88 2.00 -6.00
N ASP A 69 11.96 2.30 -4.72
CA ASP A 69 11.23 1.54 -3.70
C ASP A 69 9.90 2.21 -3.40
N SER A 70 8.90 1.41 -3.02
CA SER A 70 7.63 1.82 -2.47
C SER A 70 7.51 1.37 -1.02
N ILE A 71 6.48 1.84 -0.32
CA ILE A 71 6.23 1.48 1.08
C ILE A 71 4.94 0.68 1.15
N GLY A 72 5.04 -0.54 1.69
CA GLY A 72 3.91 -1.30 2.17
C GLY A 72 3.66 -1.00 3.65
N PHE A 73 2.44 -1.21 4.09
CA PHE A 73 2.04 -0.99 5.48
C PHE A 73 1.46 -2.26 6.08
N LYS A 74 1.86 -2.56 7.32
CA LYS A 74 1.23 -3.58 8.13
C LYS A 74 0.55 -2.93 9.34
N PHE A 75 -0.67 -3.33 9.64
CA PHE A 75 -1.39 -2.95 10.85
C PHE A 75 -2.12 -4.19 11.37
N ASN A 76 -1.97 -4.48 12.66
CA ASN A 76 -2.36 -5.77 13.23
C ASN A 76 -1.79 -6.93 12.37
N ASN A 77 -2.65 -7.85 11.93
CA ASN A 77 -2.23 -8.94 11.04
C ASN A 77 -2.70 -8.75 9.58
N ILE A 78 -2.73 -7.51 9.12
CA ILE A 78 -3.13 -7.09 7.79
C ILE A 78 -1.98 -6.37 7.12
N ALA A 79 -1.73 -6.67 5.85
CA ALA A 79 -0.78 -5.91 5.04
C ALA A 79 -1.45 -5.26 3.83
N TYR A 80 -0.93 -4.10 3.46
CA TYR A 80 -1.26 -3.39 2.23
C TYR A 80 0.02 -3.23 1.40
N SER A 81 0.00 -3.74 0.19
CA SER A 81 1.14 -3.82 -0.72
C SER A 81 0.70 -3.44 -2.14
N SER A 82 0.47 -2.15 -2.40
CA SER A 82 0.34 -1.62 -3.75
C SER A 82 1.71 -1.28 -4.34
N ASP A 83 1.78 -1.11 -5.66
CA ASP A 83 2.99 -0.70 -6.36
C ASP A 83 4.22 -1.56 -5.99
N VAL A 84 4.11 -2.87 -6.19
CA VAL A 84 5.13 -3.83 -5.79
C VAL A 84 5.46 -4.82 -6.91
N VAL A 85 6.75 -5.03 -7.18
CA VAL A 85 7.25 -6.10 -8.04
C VAL A 85 8.08 -7.12 -7.26
N GLY A 86 8.42 -6.82 -6.03
CA GLY A 86 9.20 -7.68 -5.15
C GLY A 86 9.36 -7.11 -3.75
N PHE A 87 9.97 -7.87 -2.86
CA PHE A 87 10.19 -7.46 -1.48
C PHE A 87 11.68 -7.49 -1.12
N HIS A 88 12.08 -6.58 -0.24
CA HIS A 88 13.40 -6.63 0.39
C HIS A 88 13.44 -7.71 1.48
N ASN A 89 14.58 -8.36 1.68
CA ASN A 89 14.72 -9.44 2.66
C ASN A 89 14.26 -9.05 4.07
N LYS A 90 14.52 -7.80 4.48
CA LYS A 90 14.09 -7.27 5.78
C LYS A 90 12.57 -7.19 5.93
N SER A 91 11.84 -7.08 4.83
CA SER A 91 10.37 -6.94 4.80
C SER A 91 9.66 -8.29 4.87
N LEU A 92 10.30 -9.38 4.43
CA LEU A 92 9.67 -10.69 4.29
C LEU A 92 9.02 -11.20 5.58
N LYS A 93 9.64 -10.95 6.73
CA LYS A 93 9.14 -11.40 8.03
C LYS A 93 7.75 -10.85 8.38
N TYR A 94 7.35 -9.72 7.80
CA TYR A 94 6.06 -9.08 8.05
C TYR A 94 4.91 -9.61 7.18
N LEU A 95 5.22 -10.46 6.20
CA LEU A 95 4.26 -10.98 5.22
C LEU A 95 3.74 -12.39 5.54
N TYR A 96 4.30 -13.07 6.54
CA TYR A 96 3.91 -14.43 6.88
C TYR A 96 2.63 -14.49 7.72
N ASN A 97 1.77 -15.46 7.40
CA ASN A 97 0.55 -15.81 8.15
C ASN A 97 -0.40 -14.60 8.36
N LEU A 98 -0.48 -13.70 7.38
CA LEU A 98 -1.42 -12.58 7.43
C LEU A 98 -2.87 -13.09 7.43
N ASP A 99 -3.72 -12.42 8.20
CA ASP A 99 -5.16 -12.66 8.13
C ASP A 99 -5.73 -12.09 6.84
N TYR A 100 -5.29 -10.87 6.48
CA TYR A 100 -5.65 -10.22 5.23
C TYR A 100 -4.45 -9.60 4.54
N TRP A 101 -4.40 -9.71 3.22
CA TRP A 101 -3.41 -9.03 2.39
C TRP A 101 -4.09 -8.32 1.23
N ILE A 102 -4.06 -7.00 1.21
CA ILE A 102 -4.42 -6.20 0.05
C ILE A 102 -3.14 -6.05 -0.77
N ILE A 103 -3.11 -6.63 -1.98
CA ILE A 103 -1.87 -6.76 -2.74
C ILE A 103 -2.07 -6.46 -4.22
N ASP A 104 -1.07 -5.84 -4.81
CA ASP A 104 -0.95 -5.56 -6.24
C ASP A 104 -1.09 -6.83 -7.09
N ALA A 105 -1.83 -6.73 -8.19
CA ALA A 105 -1.89 -7.72 -9.27
C ALA A 105 -2.27 -6.99 -10.56
N LEU A 106 -1.27 -6.40 -11.23
CA LEU A 106 -1.55 -5.48 -12.33
C LEU A 106 -2.22 -6.17 -13.52
N ARG A 107 -1.68 -7.28 -14.01
CA ARG A 107 -2.12 -7.96 -15.24
C ARG A 107 -1.67 -9.41 -15.29
N HIS A 108 -2.04 -10.16 -16.37
CA HIS A 108 -1.59 -11.54 -16.55
C HIS A 108 -0.08 -11.64 -16.83
N LEU A 109 0.47 -10.76 -17.66
CA LEU A 109 1.87 -10.81 -18.07
C LEU A 109 2.78 -10.02 -17.11
N PRO A 110 4.05 -10.41 -16.94
CA PRO A 110 5.01 -9.68 -16.12
C PRO A 110 5.12 -8.19 -16.47
N HIS A 111 5.39 -7.37 -15.47
CA HIS A 111 5.60 -5.93 -15.60
C HIS A 111 6.87 -5.51 -14.84
N PRO A 112 7.64 -4.51 -15.31
CA PRO A 112 8.91 -4.16 -14.69
C PRO A 112 8.79 -3.53 -13.29
N THR A 113 7.64 -2.97 -12.94
CA THR A 113 7.44 -2.27 -11.67
C THR A 113 6.32 -2.84 -10.80
N HIS A 114 5.39 -3.58 -11.38
CA HIS A 114 4.27 -4.19 -10.69
C HIS A 114 4.31 -5.71 -10.76
N THR A 115 3.75 -6.36 -9.76
CA THR A 115 3.55 -7.81 -9.82
C THR A 115 2.41 -8.16 -10.79
N HIS A 116 2.47 -9.36 -11.34
CA HIS A 116 1.42 -9.94 -12.17
C HIS A 116 0.67 -11.03 -11.41
N LEU A 117 -0.51 -11.40 -11.89
CA LEU A 117 -1.44 -12.28 -11.19
C LEU A 117 -0.78 -13.56 -10.66
N ASP A 118 -0.08 -14.31 -11.51
CA ASP A 118 0.54 -15.59 -11.13
C ASP A 118 1.58 -15.41 -10.01
N GLN A 119 2.37 -14.34 -10.06
CA GLN A 119 3.37 -14.05 -9.03
C GLN A 119 2.71 -13.67 -7.71
N THR A 120 1.65 -12.89 -7.76
CA THR A 120 0.87 -12.52 -6.58
C THR A 120 0.26 -13.75 -5.92
N LEU A 121 -0.36 -14.65 -6.69
CA LEU A 121 -0.92 -15.91 -6.18
C LEU A 121 0.16 -16.82 -5.57
N LYS A 122 1.36 -16.88 -6.17
CA LYS A 122 2.50 -17.59 -5.58
C LYS A 122 2.91 -17.01 -4.22
N TRP A 123 2.93 -15.69 -4.06
CA TRP A 123 3.24 -15.05 -2.78
C TRP A 123 2.16 -15.31 -1.72
N ILE A 124 0.89 -15.16 -2.06
CA ILE A 124 -0.24 -15.44 -1.15
C ILE A 124 -0.13 -16.87 -0.59
N LYS A 125 0.13 -17.84 -1.47
CA LYS A 125 0.35 -19.25 -1.07
C LYS A 125 1.61 -19.42 -0.23
N LYS A 126 2.75 -18.87 -0.67
CA LYS A 126 4.06 -18.99 0.00
C LYS A 126 4.02 -18.44 1.42
N TYR A 127 3.40 -17.26 1.60
CA TYR A 127 3.35 -16.59 2.90
C TYR A 127 2.14 -16.97 3.74
N LYS A 128 1.34 -17.95 3.28
CA LYS A 128 0.20 -18.52 4.00
C LYS A 128 -0.84 -17.47 4.43
N THR A 129 -1.15 -16.54 3.54
CA THR A 129 -2.18 -15.55 3.79
C THR A 129 -3.56 -16.21 3.86
N LYS A 130 -4.35 -15.90 4.89
CA LYS A 130 -5.69 -16.47 5.06
C LYS A 130 -6.66 -15.95 4.01
N LYS A 131 -6.69 -14.63 3.77
CA LYS A 131 -7.54 -14.00 2.76
C LYS A 131 -6.80 -12.86 2.07
N ALA A 132 -6.86 -12.79 0.75
CA ALA A 132 -6.22 -11.74 -0.03
C ALA A 132 -7.19 -11.01 -0.93
N TYR A 133 -6.93 -9.71 -1.12
CA TYR A 133 -7.66 -8.84 -2.02
C TYR A 133 -6.70 -8.26 -3.06
N LEU A 134 -6.98 -8.51 -4.35
CA LEU A 134 -6.17 -7.99 -5.44
C LEU A 134 -6.52 -6.53 -5.71
N THR A 135 -5.50 -5.69 -5.85
CA THR A 135 -5.65 -4.27 -6.18
C THR A 135 -4.77 -3.87 -7.38
N ASN A 136 -4.87 -2.64 -7.87
CA ASN A 136 -4.15 -2.12 -9.05
C ASN A 136 -4.43 -2.91 -10.35
N MET A 137 -5.55 -3.59 -10.43
CA MET A 137 -5.89 -4.43 -11.58
C MET A 137 -6.10 -3.59 -12.85
N HIS A 138 -5.34 -3.93 -13.90
CA HIS A 138 -5.52 -3.38 -15.24
C HIS A 138 -6.75 -4.00 -15.93
N ILE A 139 -7.25 -3.34 -16.97
CA ILE A 139 -8.40 -3.81 -17.77
C ILE A 139 -8.25 -5.23 -18.32
N ASP A 140 -7.03 -5.74 -18.45
CA ASP A 140 -6.75 -7.12 -18.89
C ASP A 140 -7.23 -8.18 -17.88
N LEU A 141 -7.43 -7.79 -16.61
CA LEU A 141 -7.94 -8.64 -15.55
C LEU A 141 -9.46 -8.44 -15.42
N ASP A 142 -10.24 -9.20 -16.17
CA ASP A 142 -11.70 -9.14 -16.07
C ASP A 142 -12.17 -9.56 -14.68
N TYR A 143 -12.97 -8.70 -14.05
CA TYR A 143 -13.43 -8.88 -12.68
C TYR A 143 -14.26 -10.15 -12.49
N ASN A 144 -15.20 -10.42 -13.40
CA ASN A 144 -16.09 -11.59 -13.29
C ASN A 144 -15.31 -12.89 -13.53
N TYR A 145 -14.40 -12.87 -14.50
CA TYR A 145 -13.49 -13.99 -14.72
C TYR A 145 -12.67 -14.30 -13.49
N LEU A 146 -12.12 -13.28 -12.81
CA LEU A 146 -11.35 -13.46 -11.58
C LEU A 146 -12.20 -14.03 -10.44
N LEU A 147 -13.45 -13.58 -10.27
CA LEU A 147 -14.35 -14.12 -9.26
C LEU A 147 -14.59 -15.63 -9.40
N GLU A 148 -14.65 -16.13 -10.63
CA GLU A 148 -14.90 -17.54 -10.92
C GLU A 148 -13.65 -18.41 -10.88
N ASN A 149 -12.47 -17.83 -11.14
CA ASN A 149 -11.22 -18.59 -11.40
C ASN A 149 -10.14 -18.42 -10.34
N LEU A 150 -10.29 -17.49 -9.38
CA LEU A 150 -9.32 -17.32 -8.31
C LEU A 150 -9.47 -18.39 -7.23
N PRO A 151 -8.40 -18.70 -6.46
CA PRO A 151 -8.52 -19.52 -5.26
C PRO A 151 -9.55 -18.95 -4.27
N ASN A 152 -10.25 -19.80 -3.52
CA ASN A 152 -11.35 -19.42 -2.61
C ASN A 152 -10.97 -18.33 -1.57
N ASN A 153 -9.70 -18.19 -1.27
CA ASN A 153 -9.18 -17.19 -0.34
C ASN A 153 -8.65 -15.91 -1.01
N VAL A 154 -8.86 -15.74 -2.31
CA VAL A 154 -8.41 -14.57 -3.08
C VAL A 154 -9.61 -13.94 -3.79
N LEU A 155 -9.77 -12.63 -3.67
CA LEU A 155 -10.85 -11.89 -4.31
C LEU A 155 -10.29 -10.68 -5.06
N PRO A 156 -10.84 -10.32 -6.24
CA PRO A 156 -10.58 -9.03 -6.86
C PRO A 156 -11.26 -7.93 -6.04
N SER A 157 -10.60 -6.79 -5.88
CA SER A 157 -11.19 -5.61 -5.23
C SER A 157 -12.06 -4.80 -6.19
N TYR A 158 -12.98 -4.03 -5.64
CA TYR A 158 -13.77 -3.03 -6.35
C TYR A 158 -13.91 -1.77 -5.49
N ASP A 159 -14.26 -0.67 -6.12
CA ASP A 159 -14.42 0.61 -5.42
C ASP A 159 -15.52 0.52 -4.36
N SER A 160 -15.23 1.02 -3.17
CA SER A 160 -16.10 0.92 -1.99
C SER A 160 -16.21 -0.48 -1.36
N LEU A 161 -15.34 -1.42 -1.74
CA LEU A 161 -15.24 -2.70 -1.01
C LEU A 161 -14.94 -2.42 0.47
N ASN A 162 -15.74 -2.98 1.34
CA ASN A 162 -15.52 -2.91 2.78
C ASN A 162 -15.64 -4.29 3.42
N PHE A 163 -14.88 -4.52 4.48
CA PHE A 163 -15.00 -5.70 5.32
C PHE A 163 -14.65 -5.34 6.76
N LYS A 164 -15.31 -6.02 7.69
CA LYS A 164 -15.05 -5.84 9.12
C LYS A 164 -13.92 -6.77 9.56
N ILE A 165 -13.10 -6.27 10.45
CA ILE A 165 -12.01 -7.00 11.07
C ILE A 165 -12.34 -7.05 12.56
N GLU A 166 -12.29 -8.24 13.14
CA GLU A 166 -12.30 -8.41 14.58
C GLU A 166 -10.86 -8.16 15.07
N VAL A 167 -10.70 -7.20 15.98
CA VAL A 167 -9.40 -6.79 16.53
C VAL A 167 -9.24 -7.37 17.92
#